data_ade946224241f60017a143612529634d
#
_entry.id   ade946224241f60017a143612529634d
#
_cell.length_a   1.000
_cell.length_b   1.000
_cell.length_c   1.000
_cell.angle_alpha   90.00
_cell.angle_beta   90.00
_cell.angle_gamma   90.00
#
_symmetry.space_group_name_H-M   'P 1'
#
loop_
_entity.id
_entity.type
_entity.pdbx_description
1 polymer ?
#
loop_
_entity_poly.entity_id
_entity_poly.type
_entity_poly.pdbx_seq_one_letter_code
_entity_poly.pdbx_strand_id
1 'polypeptide(L)'
;MTTKKKGVFVCLYGPSKAGKTVASAAAGANGIFLGDPSGLLSSEKFLGIDTLKIIPARNVPDIISAIGSLKVMPPSIVVDDFSLIVETTINEYEKSKGRAGMWSALTRDVLAVRDAARAATAQGCIVIFNCHEQPPRTSSGKFVRGGPALPGQLPEKFSGMVDVIGRAMYEPTASPWKYQLCFEPQPDYVSGDRLAVFPGKAPMNVAEGLRSAGFDIQYPPGLEWIDKVAEGISRKILAVGIEDWRKVLREVSEKLRGKHPLPHLRWALQDGLHRATIKHHVSSAALDAFLSDGDDDIL
;
A
#
# COMPACT_ATOMS: atom_id res chain seq x y z
N MET A 1 -20.25 19.55 -14.55
CA MET A 1 -19.18 19.72 -13.55
C MET A 1 -18.29 18.50 -13.63
N THR A 2 -17.06 18.65 -14.09
CA THR A 2 -16.06 17.56 -14.05
C THR A 2 -15.70 17.31 -12.59
N THR A 3 -16.09 16.17 -12.05
CA THR A 3 -15.66 15.75 -10.70
C THR A 3 -14.14 15.69 -10.70
N LYS A 4 -13.52 16.59 -9.92
CA LYS A 4 -12.07 16.64 -9.76
C LYS A 4 -11.61 15.27 -9.27
N LYS A 5 -10.71 14.59 -10.00
CA LYS A 5 -10.12 13.33 -9.54
C LYS A 5 -9.51 13.53 -8.16
N LYS A 6 -9.77 12.61 -7.24
CA LYS A 6 -9.19 12.64 -5.91
C LYS A 6 -7.84 11.92 -5.95
N GLY A 7 -6.81 12.54 -5.42
CA GLY A 7 -5.53 11.90 -5.13
C GLY A 7 -5.38 11.66 -3.63
N VAL A 8 -4.48 10.76 -3.27
CA VAL A 8 -4.20 10.39 -1.87
C VAL A 8 -2.72 10.12 -1.67
N PHE A 9 -2.20 10.48 -0.50
CA PHE A 9 -0.83 10.19 -0.10
C PHE A 9 -0.83 9.12 0.98
N VAL A 10 -0.30 7.95 0.65
CA VAL A 10 -0.28 6.74 1.49
C VAL A 10 1.17 6.41 1.88
N CYS A 11 1.38 6.03 3.12
CA CYS A 11 2.61 5.39 3.58
C CYS A 11 2.30 3.96 4.05
N LEU A 12 3.00 2.98 3.51
CA LEU A 12 3.00 1.61 4.02
C LEU A 12 4.36 1.34 4.65
N TYR A 13 4.36 0.83 5.86
CA TYR A 13 5.60 0.42 6.50
C TYR A 13 5.42 -0.94 7.19
N GLY A 14 6.54 -1.61 7.45
CA GLY A 14 6.52 -2.93 8.10
C GLY A 14 7.84 -3.67 7.90
N PRO A 15 7.97 -4.87 8.48
CA PRO A 15 9.15 -5.70 8.32
C PRO A 15 9.49 -5.96 6.86
N SER A 16 10.75 -6.32 6.60
CA SER A 16 11.14 -6.81 5.28
C SER A 16 10.30 -8.05 4.92
N LYS A 17 9.96 -8.18 3.64
CA LYS A 17 9.15 -9.31 3.11
C LYS A 17 7.71 -9.38 3.64
N ALA A 18 7.20 -8.36 4.29
CA ALA A 18 5.80 -8.29 4.73
C ALA A 18 4.79 -7.95 3.60
N GLY A 19 5.18 -8.00 2.31
CA GLY A 19 4.28 -7.83 1.18
C GLY A 19 3.98 -6.38 0.76
N LYS A 20 4.66 -5.36 1.32
CA LYS A 20 4.42 -3.93 1.02
C LYS A 20 4.45 -3.62 -0.47
N THR A 21 5.49 -4.10 -1.18
CA THR A 21 5.65 -3.88 -2.63
C THR A 21 4.48 -4.45 -3.42
N VAL A 22 4.00 -5.65 -3.05
CA VAL A 22 2.84 -6.29 -3.69
C VAL A 22 1.58 -5.46 -3.46
N ALA A 23 1.33 -5.01 -2.21
CA ALA A 23 0.18 -4.21 -1.86
C ALA A 23 0.15 -2.85 -2.59
N SER A 24 1.29 -2.18 -2.69
CA SER A 24 1.41 -0.90 -3.38
C SER A 24 1.37 -1.05 -4.90
N ALA A 25 1.98 -2.11 -5.47
CA ALA A 25 1.95 -2.36 -6.90
C ALA A 25 0.53 -2.59 -7.42
N ALA A 26 -0.34 -3.25 -6.65
CA ALA A 26 -1.76 -3.43 -6.99
C ALA A 26 -2.48 -2.07 -7.17
N ALA A 27 -2.17 -1.08 -6.32
CA ALA A 27 -2.71 0.27 -6.44
C ALA A 27 -1.95 1.12 -7.48
N GLY A 28 -0.72 0.72 -7.82
CA GLY A 28 0.18 1.41 -8.73
C GLY A 28 0.03 1.03 -10.20
N ALA A 29 -0.87 0.12 -10.54
CA ALA A 29 -1.07 -0.35 -11.92
C ALA A 29 -1.26 0.83 -12.90
N ASN A 30 -0.54 0.78 -14.02
CA ASN A 30 -0.44 1.88 -15.01
C ASN A 30 0.24 3.16 -14.51
N GLY A 31 0.91 3.10 -13.37
CA GLY A 31 1.64 4.20 -12.77
C GLY A 31 3.15 4.14 -13.00
N ILE A 32 3.85 4.86 -12.13
CA ILE A 32 5.31 4.90 -12.08
C ILE A 32 5.79 4.26 -10.78
N PHE A 33 6.83 3.46 -10.89
CA PHE A 33 7.57 2.91 -9.77
C PHE A 33 8.93 3.60 -9.66
N LEU A 34 9.20 4.22 -8.52
CA LEU A 34 10.46 4.87 -8.20
C LEU A 34 11.22 4.01 -7.19
N GLY A 35 12.34 3.44 -7.57
CA GLY A 35 13.14 2.58 -6.69
C GLY A 35 13.99 1.56 -7.45
N ASP A 36 14.35 0.49 -6.76
CA ASP A 36 15.10 -0.62 -7.34
C ASP A 36 14.15 -1.53 -8.16
N PRO A 37 14.45 -1.76 -9.45
CA PRO A 37 13.65 -2.66 -10.29
C PRO A 37 13.44 -4.07 -9.71
N SER A 38 14.42 -4.59 -8.96
CA SER A 38 14.32 -5.91 -8.35
C SER A 38 13.17 -6.05 -7.33
N GLY A 39 12.72 -4.93 -6.76
CA GLY A 39 11.56 -4.91 -5.84
C GLY A 39 10.26 -5.39 -6.49
N LEU A 40 10.11 -5.21 -7.82
CA LEU A 40 8.89 -5.58 -8.54
C LEU A 40 8.75 -7.07 -8.86
N LEU A 41 9.82 -7.87 -8.76
CA LEU A 41 9.76 -9.32 -9.07
C LEU A 41 8.66 -10.06 -8.29
N SER A 42 8.42 -9.65 -7.03
CA SER A 42 7.32 -10.21 -6.23
C SER A 42 5.96 -9.86 -6.81
N SER A 43 5.78 -8.63 -7.28
CA SER A 43 4.50 -8.15 -7.85
C SER A 43 4.21 -8.85 -9.18
N GLU A 44 5.21 -9.06 -10.02
CA GLU A 44 5.09 -9.83 -11.25
C GLU A 44 4.63 -11.25 -10.95
N LYS A 45 5.26 -11.90 -9.96
CA LYS A 45 4.94 -13.27 -9.57
C LYS A 45 3.54 -13.41 -8.94
N PHE A 46 3.15 -12.49 -8.03
CA PHE A 46 1.90 -12.63 -7.26
C PHE A 46 0.70 -11.98 -7.92
N LEU A 47 0.88 -10.91 -8.67
CA LEU A 47 -0.20 -10.14 -9.30
C LEU A 47 -0.21 -10.26 -10.83
N GLY A 48 0.87 -10.79 -11.44
CA GLY A 48 1.03 -10.81 -12.90
C GLY A 48 1.13 -9.39 -13.50
N ILE A 49 1.62 -8.41 -12.72
CA ILE A 49 1.74 -7.03 -13.14
C ILE A 49 3.17 -6.80 -13.62
N ASP A 50 3.33 -6.52 -14.91
CA ASP A 50 4.57 -6.10 -15.56
C ASP A 50 4.50 -4.66 -16.11
N THR A 51 3.38 -3.97 -15.87
CA THR A 51 3.01 -2.73 -16.56
C THR A 51 3.46 -1.44 -15.87
N LEU A 52 4.13 -1.53 -14.71
CA LEU A 52 4.66 -0.36 -14.03
C LEU A 52 5.87 0.21 -14.78
N LYS A 53 5.80 1.49 -15.14
CA LYS A 53 6.97 2.19 -15.68
C LYS A 53 7.98 2.43 -14.56
N ILE A 54 9.13 1.75 -14.65
CA ILE A 54 10.21 1.88 -13.68
C ILE A 54 11.05 3.11 -14.00
N ILE A 55 11.26 3.96 -12.99
CA ILE A 55 12.25 5.04 -13.03
C ILE A 55 13.19 4.81 -11.83
N PRO A 56 14.46 4.51 -12.05
CA PRO A 56 15.41 4.31 -10.96
C PRO A 56 15.51 5.56 -10.10
N ALA A 57 15.38 5.41 -8.79
CA ALA A 57 15.60 6.45 -7.80
C ALA A 57 16.51 5.89 -6.69
N ARG A 58 17.70 6.46 -6.54
CA ARG A 58 18.72 6.00 -5.60
C ARG A 58 18.78 6.87 -4.34
N ASN A 59 18.42 8.13 -4.48
CA ASN A 59 18.44 9.11 -3.41
C ASN A 59 17.18 10.00 -3.45
N VAL A 60 16.98 10.81 -2.43
CA VAL A 60 15.81 11.68 -2.31
C VAL A 60 15.71 12.71 -3.43
N PRO A 61 16.81 13.38 -3.89
CA PRO A 61 16.80 14.24 -5.06
C PRO A 61 16.31 13.56 -6.35
N ASP A 62 16.58 12.28 -6.55
CA ASP A 62 16.10 11.54 -7.72
C ASP A 62 14.56 11.48 -7.73
N ILE A 63 13.93 11.24 -6.58
CA ILE A 63 12.47 11.24 -6.44
C ILE A 63 11.89 12.60 -6.82
N ILE A 64 12.47 13.69 -6.30
CA ILE A 64 12.02 15.06 -6.57
C ILE A 64 12.12 15.35 -8.07
N SER A 65 13.27 15.01 -8.66
CA SER A 65 13.52 15.20 -10.08
C SER A 65 12.57 14.37 -10.95
N ALA A 66 12.36 13.10 -10.60
CA ALA A 66 11.46 12.22 -11.33
C ALA A 66 10.02 12.76 -11.33
N ILE A 67 9.48 13.12 -10.16
CA ILE A 67 8.11 13.67 -10.06
C ILE A 67 8.02 15.03 -10.77
N GLY A 68 9.01 15.90 -10.58
CA GLY A 68 9.05 17.24 -11.17
C GLY A 68 9.18 17.26 -12.69
N SER A 69 9.75 16.21 -13.28
CA SER A 69 9.93 16.07 -14.75
C SER A 69 8.69 15.54 -15.48
N LEU A 70 7.65 15.11 -14.75
CA LEU A 70 6.45 14.54 -15.35
C LEU A 70 5.64 15.62 -16.08
N LYS A 71 5.53 15.48 -17.40
CA LYS A 71 4.68 16.35 -18.24
C LYS A 71 3.19 16.05 -18.06
N VAL A 72 2.86 14.81 -17.80
CA VAL A 72 1.50 14.32 -17.52
C VAL A 72 1.56 13.52 -16.25
N MET A 73 0.70 13.86 -15.29
CA MET A 73 0.64 13.15 -14.02
C MET A 73 0.09 11.74 -14.23
N PRO A 74 0.83 10.69 -13.82
CA PRO A 74 0.33 9.32 -13.90
C PRO A 74 -0.80 9.09 -12.88
N PRO A 75 -1.62 8.03 -13.05
CA PRO A 75 -2.64 7.70 -12.07
C PRO A 75 -2.07 7.38 -10.68
N SER A 76 -0.84 6.86 -10.65
CA SER A 76 -0.17 6.53 -9.38
C SER A 76 1.35 6.66 -9.47
N ILE A 77 1.98 6.87 -8.31
CA ILE A 77 3.42 6.87 -8.09
C ILE A 77 3.70 6.01 -6.86
N VAL A 78 4.51 4.97 -7.03
CA VAL A 78 4.99 4.13 -5.92
C VAL A 78 6.46 4.39 -5.70
N VAL A 79 6.87 4.70 -4.47
CA VAL A 79 8.27 4.85 -4.06
C VAL A 79 8.64 3.67 -3.17
N ASP A 80 9.59 2.84 -3.59
CA ASP A 80 10.00 1.60 -2.91
C ASP A 80 11.51 1.34 -3.08
N ASP A 81 12.30 1.25 -2.05
CA ASP A 81 12.05 1.44 -0.61
C ASP A 81 12.49 2.85 -0.19
N PHE A 82 11.57 3.65 0.36
CA PHE A 82 11.89 5.02 0.75
C PHE A 82 12.88 5.09 1.91
N SER A 83 12.86 4.12 2.85
CA SER A 83 13.83 4.07 3.95
C SER A 83 15.26 3.90 3.43
N LEU A 84 15.48 3.00 2.47
CA LEU A 84 16.78 2.75 1.85
C LEU A 84 17.26 3.95 1.02
N ILE A 85 16.33 4.58 0.29
CA ILE A 85 16.63 5.81 -0.48
C ILE A 85 17.08 6.93 0.44
N VAL A 86 16.43 7.12 1.59
CA VAL A 86 16.82 8.11 2.60
C VAL A 86 18.19 7.77 3.21
N GLU A 87 18.46 6.52 3.53
CA GLU A 87 19.75 6.07 4.06
C GLU A 87 20.90 6.32 3.05
N THR A 88 20.67 6.02 1.77
CA THR A 88 21.63 6.31 0.71
C THR A 88 21.91 7.81 0.60
N THR A 89 20.87 8.65 0.69
CA THR A 89 20.99 10.11 0.68
C THR A 89 21.81 10.63 1.87
N ILE A 90 21.63 10.06 3.04
CA ILE A 90 22.43 10.37 4.25
C ILE A 90 23.91 10.13 3.96
N ASN A 91 24.25 8.95 3.45
CA ASN A 91 25.63 8.56 3.18
C ASN A 91 26.30 9.48 2.14
N GLU A 92 25.55 9.90 1.12
CA GLU A 92 26.04 10.86 0.12
C GLU A 92 26.23 12.27 0.70
N TYR A 93 25.29 12.74 1.54
CA TYR A 93 25.37 14.07 2.15
C TYR A 93 26.41 14.14 3.26
N GLU A 94 26.62 13.09 4.02
CA GLU A 94 27.69 13.05 5.03
C GLU A 94 29.07 13.21 4.38
N LYS A 95 29.30 12.54 3.25
CA LYS A 95 30.54 12.66 2.46
C LYS A 95 30.72 14.05 1.84
N SER A 96 29.64 14.66 1.35
CA SER A 96 29.75 15.92 0.59
C SER A 96 29.57 17.19 1.42
N LYS A 97 28.86 17.14 2.53
CA LYS A 97 28.44 18.31 3.34
C LYS A 97 28.87 18.24 4.79
N GLY A 98 29.43 17.11 5.22
CA GLY A 98 29.70 16.82 6.61
C GLY A 98 28.41 16.63 7.43
N ARG A 99 28.55 16.10 8.66
CA ARG A 99 27.41 15.69 9.50
C ARG A 99 26.39 16.80 9.80
N ALA A 100 26.84 18.01 10.06
CA ALA A 100 25.95 19.13 10.36
C ALA A 100 25.13 19.58 9.13
N GLY A 101 25.80 19.71 7.98
CA GLY A 101 25.16 20.11 6.72
C GLY A 101 24.21 19.03 6.17
N MET A 102 24.52 17.77 6.40
CA MET A 102 23.70 16.62 6.02
C MET A 102 22.27 16.70 6.55
N TRP A 103 22.10 16.96 7.87
CA TRP A 103 20.76 17.00 8.48
C TRP A 103 19.89 18.12 7.94
N SER A 104 20.46 19.31 7.70
CA SER A 104 19.72 20.42 7.10
C SER A 104 19.31 20.12 5.66
N ALA A 105 20.21 19.54 4.87
CA ALA A 105 19.93 19.17 3.49
C ALA A 105 18.87 18.07 3.41
N LEU A 106 19.02 17.00 4.21
CA LEU A 106 18.06 15.90 4.25
C LEU A 106 16.65 16.37 4.64
N THR A 107 16.55 17.19 5.70
CA THR A 107 15.24 17.71 6.13
C THR A 107 14.58 18.54 5.05
N ARG A 108 15.33 19.42 4.39
CA ARG A 108 14.83 20.23 3.27
C ARG A 108 14.32 19.34 2.13
N ASP A 109 15.07 18.32 1.76
CA ASP A 109 14.76 17.50 0.60
C ASP A 109 13.59 16.53 0.90
N VAL A 110 13.46 16.01 2.13
CA VAL A 110 12.25 15.23 2.53
C VAL A 110 11.01 16.13 2.53
N LEU A 111 11.11 17.40 2.93
CA LEU A 111 10.00 18.35 2.80
C LEU A 111 9.67 18.63 1.32
N ALA A 112 10.66 18.74 0.45
CA ALA A 112 10.44 18.90 -0.99
C ALA A 112 9.78 17.66 -1.62
N VAL A 113 10.12 16.44 -1.19
CA VAL A 113 9.42 15.21 -1.60
C VAL A 113 7.95 15.25 -1.16
N ARG A 114 7.66 15.67 0.07
CA ARG A 114 6.28 15.86 0.54
C ARG A 114 5.53 16.84 -0.38
N ASP A 115 6.14 17.97 -0.69
CA ASP A 115 5.51 19.00 -1.51
C ASP A 115 5.26 18.51 -2.94
N ALA A 116 6.19 17.76 -3.52
CA ALA A 116 6.02 17.10 -4.82
C ALA A 116 4.89 16.05 -4.77
N ALA A 117 4.84 15.21 -3.74
CA ALA A 117 3.77 14.24 -3.53
C ALA A 117 2.41 14.93 -3.38
N ARG A 118 2.32 16.02 -2.62
CA ARG A 118 1.09 16.81 -2.46
C ARG A 118 0.66 17.49 -3.77
N ALA A 119 1.59 18.01 -4.55
CA ALA A 119 1.30 18.55 -5.87
C ALA A 119 0.77 17.47 -6.83
N ALA A 120 1.30 16.25 -6.76
CA ALA A 120 0.81 15.10 -7.53
C ALA A 120 -0.61 14.70 -7.08
N THR A 121 -0.86 14.56 -5.77
CA THR A 121 -2.19 14.22 -5.26
C THR A 121 -3.24 15.29 -5.57
N ALA A 122 -2.87 16.56 -5.60
CA ALA A 122 -3.77 17.64 -6.02
C ALA A 122 -4.22 17.50 -7.50
N GLN A 123 -3.47 16.78 -8.32
CA GLN A 123 -3.80 16.45 -9.70
C GLN A 123 -4.54 15.11 -9.85
N GLY A 124 -4.86 14.44 -8.74
CA GLY A 124 -5.58 13.18 -8.72
C GLY A 124 -4.68 11.94 -8.72
N CYS A 125 -3.36 12.10 -8.56
CA CYS A 125 -2.42 10.98 -8.49
C CYS A 125 -2.50 10.30 -7.10
N ILE A 126 -2.39 8.99 -7.09
CA ILE A 126 -2.22 8.19 -5.87
C ILE A 126 -0.73 8.03 -5.63
N VAL A 127 -0.24 8.53 -4.50
CA VAL A 127 1.18 8.44 -4.15
C VAL A 127 1.35 7.50 -2.97
N ILE A 128 2.16 6.45 -3.13
CA ILE A 128 2.40 5.43 -2.11
C ILE A 128 3.89 5.34 -1.82
N PHE A 129 4.26 5.47 -0.56
CA PHE A 129 5.63 5.29 -0.08
C PHE A 129 5.71 4.02 0.75
N ASN A 130 6.61 3.11 0.37
CA ASN A 130 6.95 1.93 1.15
C ASN A 130 8.18 2.23 2.01
N CYS A 131 8.10 1.91 3.30
CA CYS A 131 9.17 2.08 4.26
C CYS A 131 9.45 0.77 5.00
N HIS A 132 10.67 0.57 5.46
CA HIS A 132 10.96 -0.42 6.50
C HIS A 132 10.33 0.00 7.83
N GLU A 133 10.20 -0.96 8.75
CA GLU A 133 9.71 -0.72 10.10
C GLU A 133 10.87 -0.40 11.04
N GLN A 134 10.68 0.64 11.86
CA GLN A 134 11.45 0.85 13.07
C GLN A 134 10.61 0.40 14.26
N PRO A 135 11.08 -0.58 15.06
CA PRO A 135 10.33 -1.05 16.22
C PRO A 135 10.22 0.02 17.31
N PRO A 136 9.24 -0.10 18.22
CA PRO A 136 9.15 0.75 19.40
C PRO A 136 10.45 0.69 20.21
N ARG A 137 10.82 1.81 20.81
CA ARG A 137 12.05 1.90 21.61
C ARG A 137 11.92 2.92 22.73
N THR A 138 12.77 2.80 23.75
CA THR A 138 12.95 3.86 24.74
C THR A 138 14.18 4.69 24.34
N SER A 139 14.01 5.99 24.24
CA SER A 139 15.10 6.93 23.94
C SER A 139 15.08 8.05 24.97
N SER A 140 16.21 8.27 25.66
CA SER A 140 16.34 9.28 26.72
C SER A 140 15.24 9.19 27.78
N GLY A 141 14.85 7.97 28.18
CA GLY A 141 13.79 7.72 29.17
C GLY A 141 12.37 7.92 28.66
N LYS A 142 12.18 8.26 27.39
CA LYS A 142 10.85 8.43 26.77
C LYS A 142 10.56 7.26 25.83
N PHE A 143 9.32 6.76 25.91
CA PHE A 143 8.82 5.79 24.95
C PHE A 143 8.61 6.45 23.59
N VAL A 144 9.15 5.85 22.53
CA VAL A 144 8.99 6.25 21.13
C VAL A 144 8.30 5.13 20.41
N ARG A 145 7.12 5.42 19.84
CA ARG A 145 6.36 4.44 19.06
C ARG A 145 7.16 3.98 17.84
N GLY A 146 6.96 2.74 17.45
CA GLY A 146 7.43 2.21 16.18
C GLY A 146 6.71 2.89 15.01
N GLY A 147 7.33 2.84 13.83
CA GLY A 147 6.80 3.48 12.64
C GLY A 147 7.72 3.30 11.43
N PRO A 148 7.60 4.14 10.39
CA PRO A 148 8.51 4.13 9.26
C PRO A 148 9.97 4.30 9.71
N ALA A 149 10.88 3.46 9.21
CA ALA A 149 12.30 3.53 9.53
C ALA A 149 12.95 4.72 8.81
N LEU A 150 12.78 5.88 9.38
CA LEU A 150 13.39 7.14 8.95
C LEU A 150 14.23 7.72 10.09
N PRO A 151 15.28 8.48 9.80
CA PRO A 151 16.20 8.97 10.81
C PRO A 151 15.65 10.16 11.60
N GLY A 152 16.13 10.32 12.84
CA GLY A 152 15.87 11.48 13.69
C GLY A 152 14.39 11.67 14.02
N GLN A 153 13.85 12.85 13.74
CA GLN A 153 12.43 13.20 13.92
C GLN A 153 11.57 12.97 12.67
N LEU A 154 12.16 12.48 11.57
CA LEU A 154 11.45 12.27 10.32
C LEU A 154 10.30 11.26 10.44
N PRO A 155 10.38 10.16 11.22
CA PRO A 155 9.26 9.23 11.34
C PRO A 155 7.97 9.90 11.80
N GLU A 156 8.05 10.74 12.82
CA GLU A 156 6.92 11.47 13.39
C GLU A 156 6.40 12.54 12.41
N LYS A 157 7.32 13.35 11.87
CA LYS A 157 6.97 14.39 10.90
C LYS A 157 6.35 13.79 9.63
N PHE A 158 6.95 12.73 9.09
CA PHE A 158 6.47 12.09 7.86
C PHE A 158 5.09 11.47 8.04
N SER A 159 4.86 10.80 9.18
CA SER A 159 3.55 10.25 9.52
C SER A 159 2.45 11.33 9.57
N GLY A 160 2.80 12.55 9.99
CA GLY A 160 1.90 13.71 9.94
C GLY A 160 1.64 14.27 8.54
N MET A 161 2.47 13.92 7.55
CA MET A 161 2.38 14.45 6.18
C MET A 161 1.49 13.62 5.26
N VAL A 162 1.27 12.34 5.57
CA VAL A 162 0.47 11.42 4.74
C VAL A 162 -1.01 11.44 5.16
N ASP A 163 -1.90 11.05 4.25
CA ASP A 163 -3.33 10.94 4.53
C ASP A 163 -3.67 9.61 5.20
N VAL A 164 -2.97 8.56 4.79
CA VAL A 164 -3.14 7.19 5.28
C VAL A 164 -1.78 6.61 5.61
N ILE A 165 -1.65 6.01 6.78
CA ILE A 165 -0.47 5.27 7.20
C ILE A 165 -0.85 3.87 7.66
N GLY A 166 -0.40 2.85 6.91
CA GLY A 166 -0.69 1.44 7.15
C GLY A 166 0.56 0.67 7.57
N ARG A 167 0.42 -0.13 8.62
CA ARG A 167 1.45 -1.07 9.06
C ARG A 167 1.21 -2.42 8.41
N ALA A 168 2.16 -2.89 7.61
CA ALA A 168 2.18 -4.25 7.09
C ALA A 168 2.62 -5.23 8.18
N MET A 169 1.82 -6.26 8.41
CA MET A 169 2.05 -7.26 9.46
C MET A 169 1.92 -8.66 8.86
N TYR A 170 2.50 -9.65 9.53
CA TYR A 170 2.27 -11.05 9.26
C TYR A 170 2.19 -11.84 10.57
N GLU A 171 1.39 -12.88 10.59
CA GLU A 171 1.30 -13.80 11.72
C GLU A 171 2.08 -15.08 11.41
N PRO A 172 3.26 -15.27 12.02
CA PRO A 172 4.13 -16.40 11.70
C PRO A 172 3.58 -17.75 12.16
N THR A 173 2.63 -17.75 13.10
CA THR A 173 1.99 -18.96 13.64
C THR A 173 0.82 -19.45 12.79
N ALA A 174 0.28 -18.61 11.91
CA ALA A 174 -0.75 -19.03 10.98
C ALA A 174 -0.13 -19.76 9.78
N SER A 175 -0.70 -20.91 9.40
CA SER A 175 -0.29 -21.63 8.18
C SER A 175 -1.47 -21.63 7.20
N PRO A 176 -1.30 -21.07 5.99
CA PRO A 176 -0.18 -20.26 5.53
C PRO A 176 -0.08 -18.90 6.23
N TRP A 177 1.08 -18.27 6.17
CA TRP A 177 1.33 -16.97 6.80
C TRP A 177 0.36 -15.91 6.28
N LYS A 178 -0.27 -15.22 7.22
CA LYS A 178 -1.24 -14.18 6.91
C LYS A 178 -0.56 -12.84 6.86
N TYR A 179 -0.74 -12.19 5.72
CA TYR A 179 -0.28 -10.83 5.50
C TYR A 179 -1.48 -9.89 5.57
N GLN A 180 -1.38 -8.85 6.38
CA GLN A 180 -2.43 -7.86 6.52
C GLN A 180 -1.87 -6.45 6.70
N LEU A 181 -2.68 -5.46 6.40
CA LEU A 181 -2.42 -4.04 6.66
C LEU A 181 -3.25 -3.59 7.85
N CYS A 182 -2.63 -2.92 8.80
CA CYS A 182 -3.30 -2.32 9.94
C CYS A 182 -3.33 -0.79 9.78
N PHE A 183 -4.52 -0.22 9.77
CA PHE A 183 -4.77 1.22 9.65
C PHE A 183 -5.38 1.81 10.94
N GLU A 184 -5.80 0.99 11.89
CA GLU A 184 -6.30 1.44 13.17
C GLU A 184 -5.16 1.94 14.08
N PRO A 185 -5.43 2.93 14.93
CA PRO A 185 -4.45 3.40 15.91
C PRO A 185 -3.98 2.27 16.81
N GLN A 186 -2.66 2.12 16.95
CA GLN A 186 -2.02 1.15 17.83
C GLN A 186 -1.26 1.85 18.95
N PRO A 187 -1.21 1.29 20.19
CA PRO A 187 -0.46 1.91 21.30
C PRO A 187 1.02 2.08 20.98
N ASP A 188 1.63 1.05 20.39
CA ASP A 188 3.07 0.96 20.21
C ASP A 188 3.55 1.36 18.82
N TYR A 189 2.65 1.54 17.86
CA TYR A 189 2.98 1.84 16.48
C TYR A 189 2.15 3.00 15.92
N VAL A 190 2.73 3.69 14.93
CA VAL A 190 2.03 4.78 14.24
C VAL A 190 1.23 4.19 13.09
N SER A 191 -0.09 4.26 13.17
CA SER A 191 -1.01 3.90 12.08
C SER A 191 -2.23 4.80 12.14
N GLY A 192 -2.92 4.95 11.02
CA GLY A 192 -4.12 5.76 10.95
C GLY A 192 -4.56 6.08 9.53
N ASP A 193 -5.84 6.39 9.42
CA ASP A 193 -6.47 6.75 8.15
C ASP A 193 -7.37 7.98 8.38
N ARG A 194 -6.93 9.14 7.91
CA ARG A 194 -7.68 10.40 8.02
C ARG A 194 -8.91 10.45 7.12
N LEU A 195 -8.96 9.57 6.12
CA LEU A 195 -10.01 9.57 5.11
C LEU A 195 -11.10 8.55 5.42
N ALA A 196 -10.88 7.71 6.45
CA ALA A 196 -11.75 6.59 6.81
C ALA A 196 -12.05 5.66 5.60
N VAL A 197 -11.03 5.41 4.79
CA VAL A 197 -11.10 4.61 3.57
C VAL A 197 -10.99 3.14 3.86
N PHE A 198 -10.16 2.79 4.86
CA PHE A 198 -9.85 1.42 5.20
C PHE A 198 -10.55 0.99 6.49
N PRO A 199 -11.00 -0.27 6.58
CA PRO A 199 -11.27 -0.87 7.89
C PRO A 199 -9.99 -0.89 8.73
N GLY A 200 -10.11 -1.06 10.05
CA GLY A 200 -8.95 -1.06 10.96
C GLY A 200 -7.85 -2.01 10.52
N LYS A 201 -8.23 -3.19 10.02
CA LYS A 201 -7.34 -4.14 9.34
C LYS A 201 -7.87 -4.47 7.96
N ALA A 202 -6.97 -4.66 7.00
CA ALA A 202 -7.29 -4.94 5.61
C ALA A 202 -6.33 -5.98 5.01
N PRO A 203 -6.75 -6.73 3.98
CA PRO A 203 -5.83 -7.56 3.19
C PRO A 203 -4.66 -6.75 2.63
N MET A 204 -3.59 -7.43 2.22
CA MET A 204 -2.42 -6.80 1.58
C MET A 204 -2.74 -6.28 0.16
N ASN A 205 -3.81 -5.49 0.06
CA ASN A 205 -4.27 -4.87 -1.17
C ASN A 205 -4.84 -3.48 -0.89
N VAL A 206 -4.04 -2.46 -1.16
CA VAL A 206 -4.45 -1.05 -0.98
C VAL A 206 -5.43 -0.61 -2.07
N ALA A 207 -5.35 -1.21 -3.27
CA ALA A 207 -6.13 -0.79 -4.44
C ALA A 207 -7.63 -0.87 -4.19
N GLU A 208 -8.11 -1.97 -3.63
CA GLU A 208 -9.56 -2.15 -3.44
C GLU A 208 -10.14 -1.20 -2.39
N GLY A 209 -9.43 -0.96 -1.29
CA GLY A 209 -9.85 0.02 -0.30
C GLY A 209 -10.00 1.42 -0.91
N LEU A 210 -9.00 1.86 -1.65
CA LEU A 210 -9.03 3.15 -2.34
C LEU A 210 -10.12 3.21 -3.42
N ARG A 211 -10.30 2.13 -4.21
CA ARG A 211 -11.34 2.04 -5.24
C ARG A 211 -12.74 2.13 -4.63
N SER A 212 -12.98 1.41 -3.55
CA SER A 212 -14.25 1.46 -2.81
C SER A 212 -14.55 2.84 -2.22
N ALA A 213 -13.53 3.62 -1.90
CA ALA A 213 -13.65 5.01 -1.47
C ALA A 213 -13.82 6.01 -2.64
N GLY A 214 -13.87 5.53 -3.88
CA GLY A 214 -14.11 6.34 -5.07
C GLY A 214 -12.85 6.98 -5.67
N PHE A 215 -11.66 6.44 -5.37
CA PHE A 215 -10.44 6.80 -6.09
C PHE A 215 -10.39 6.06 -7.44
N ASP A 216 -9.86 6.73 -8.46
CA ASP A 216 -9.76 6.20 -9.82
C ASP A 216 -8.54 5.26 -9.96
N ILE A 217 -8.70 4.04 -9.44
CA ILE A 217 -7.69 2.98 -9.58
C ILE A 217 -8.18 1.97 -10.62
N GLN A 218 -7.49 1.92 -11.73
CA GLN A 218 -7.78 1.01 -12.82
C GLN A 218 -7.01 -0.32 -12.65
N TYR A 219 -7.62 -1.42 -13.07
CA TYR A 219 -6.89 -2.67 -13.23
C TYR A 219 -5.91 -2.57 -14.41
N PRO A 220 -4.81 -3.32 -14.40
CA PRO A 220 -3.92 -3.42 -15.55
C PRO A 220 -4.69 -3.83 -16.82
N PRO A 221 -4.24 -3.42 -18.01
CA PRO A 221 -4.84 -3.85 -19.27
C PRO A 221 -4.95 -5.36 -19.37
N GLY A 222 -6.14 -5.85 -19.77
CA GLY A 222 -6.45 -7.28 -19.85
C GLY A 222 -6.93 -7.91 -18.53
N LEU A 223 -6.91 -7.17 -17.42
CA LEU A 223 -7.38 -7.63 -16.10
C LEU A 223 -8.68 -6.95 -15.65
N GLU A 224 -9.33 -6.18 -16.52
CA GLU A 224 -10.59 -5.47 -16.21
C GLU A 224 -11.74 -6.42 -15.84
N TRP A 225 -11.63 -7.70 -16.23
CA TRP A 225 -12.59 -8.73 -15.85
C TRP A 225 -12.60 -8.96 -14.32
N ILE A 226 -11.49 -8.68 -13.62
CA ILE A 226 -11.37 -8.78 -12.15
C ILE A 226 -12.41 -7.88 -11.48
N ASP A 227 -12.60 -6.66 -11.98
CA ASP A 227 -13.60 -5.72 -11.46
C ASP A 227 -15.02 -6.29 -11.50
N LYS A 228 -15.39 -6.87 -12.64
CA LYS A 228 -16.70 -7.48 -12.81
C LYS A 228 -16.93 -8.68 -11.90
N VAL A 229 -15.88 -9.51 -11.71
CA VAL A 229 -15.95 -10.67 -10.83
C VAL A 229 -16.03 -10.21 -9.38
N ALA A 230 -15.20 -9.26 -8.96
CA ALA A 230 -15.21 -8.71 -7.61
C ALA A 230 -16.57 -8.07 -7.26
N GLU A 231 -17.16 -7.30 -8.17
CA GLU A 231 -18.51 -6.74 -7.99
C GLU A 231 -19.58 -7.83 -7.88
N GLY A 232 -19.48 -8.87 -8.72
CA GLY A 232 -20.38 -10.03 -8.66
C GLY A 232 -20.31 -10.78 -7.33
N ILE A 233 -19.10 -10.99 -6.79
CA ILE A 233 -18.86 -11.60 -5.48
C ILE A 233 -19.45 -10.73 -4.38
N SER A 234 -19.13 -9.45 -4.38
CA SER A 234 -19.64 -8.51 -3.38
C SER A 234 -21.17 -8.51 -3.33
N ARG A 235 -21.85 -8.44 -4.48
CA ARG A 235 -23.33 -8.50 -4.54
C ARG A 235 -23.88 -9.82 -4.04
N LYS A 236 -23.24 -10.95 -4.33
CA LYS A 236 -23.69 -12.26 -3.85
C LYS A 236 -23.56 -12.36 -2.33
N ILE A 237 -22.42 -11.93 -1.77
CA ILE A 237 -22.22 -11.90 -0.32
C ILE A 237 -23.27 -11.01 0.34
N LEU A 238 -23.55 -9.83 -0.24
CA LEU A 238 -24.61 -8.93 0.25
C LEU A 238 -26.00 -9.58 0.24
N ALA A 239 -26.28 -10.42 -0.74
CA ALA A 239 -27.60 -11.06 -0.90
C ALA A 239 -27.82 -12.25 0.05
N VAL A 240 -26.76 -13.01 0.36
CA VAL A 240 -26.87 -14.22 1.22
C VAL A 240 -26.51 -13.97 2.67
N GLY A 241 -25.84 -12.86 2.96
CA GLY A 241 -25.29 -12.55 4.29
C GLY A 241 -23.78 -12.73 4.33
N ILE A 242 -23.12 -11.93 5.17
CA ILE A 242 -21.67 -11.95 5.29
C ILE A 242 -21.15 -13.29 5.85
N GLU A 243 -21.95 -13.98 6.64
CA GLU A 243 -21.65 -15.28 7.24
C GLU A 243 -21.48 -16.40 6.19
N ASP A 244 -22.09 -16.24 5.02
CA ASP A 244 -22.04 -17.21 3.92
C ASP A 244 -20.96 -16.93 2.87
N TRP A 245 -20.09 -15.95 3.12
CA TRP A 245 -19.06 -15.52 2.15
C TRP A 245 -18.19 -16.66 1.63
N ARG A 246 -17.83 -17.63 2.48
CA ARG A 246 -17.00 -18.80 2.09
C ARG A 246 -17.65 -19.61 0.99
N LYS A 247 -18.96 -19.85 1.11
CA LYS A 247 -19.74 -20.56 0.09
C LYS A 247 -19.70 -19.81 -1.24
N VAL A 248 -19.90 -18.49 -1.20
CA VAL A 248 -19.85 -17.64 -2.39
C VAL A 248 -18.48 -17.70 -3.07
N LEU A 249 -17.38 -17.56 -2.30
CA LEU A 249 -16.04 -17.62 -2.88
C LEU A 249 -15.73 -18.99 -3.48
N ARG A 250 -16.11 -20.08 -2.82
CA ARG A 250 -15.93 -21.44 -3.33
C ARG A 250 -16.65 -21.64 -4.66
N GLU A 251 -17.92 -21.27 -4.73
CA GLU A 251 -18.71 -21.37 -5.97
C GLU A 251 -18.10 -20.56 -7.13
N VAL A 252 -17.59 -19.35 -6.84
CA VAL A 252 -16.96 -18.52 -7.87
C VAL A 252 -15.61 -19.09 -8.28
N SER A 253 -14.79 -19.54 -7.31
CA SER A 253 -13.51 -20.17 -7.58
C SER A 253 -13.65 -21.39 -8.49
N GLU A 254 -14.58 -22.30 -8.18
CA GLU A 254 -14.85 -23.50 -8.99
C GLU A 254 -15.25 -23.14 -10.43
N LYS A 255 -16.10 -22.11 -10.61
CA LYS A 255 -16.56 -21.68 -11.95
C LYS A 255 -15.45 -21.05 -12.80
N LEU A 256 -14.48 -20.41 -12.17
CA LEU A 256 -13.42 -19.67 -12.85
C LEU A 256 -12.09 -20.43 -12.91
N ARG A 257 -11.95 -21.50 -12.14
CA ARG A 257 -10.74 -22.35 -12.13
C ARG A 257 -10.48 -22.89 -13.55
N GLY A 258 -9.24 -22.74 -13.99
CA GLY A 258 -8.83 -23.12 -15.35
C GLY A 258 -9.17 -22.14 -16.46
N LYS A 259 -9.97 -21.09 -16.19
CA LYS A 259 -10.29 -20.03 -17.18
C LYS A 259 -9.35 -18.84 -17.10
N HIS A 260 -8.79 -18.61 -15.92
CA HIS A 260 -7.89 -17.49 -15.64
C HIS A 260 -6.67 -17.97 -14.84
N PRO A 261 -5.52 -17.28 -14.95
CA PRO A 261 -4.34 -17.57 -14.13
C PRO A 261 -4.67 -17.47 -12.63
N LEU A 262 -4.15 -18.41 -11.85
CA LEU A 262 -4.44 -18.50 -10.40
C LEU A 262 -4.17 -17.21 -9.62
N PRO A 263 -3.05 -16.46 -9.85
CA PRO A 263 -2.83 -15.19 -9.16
C PRO A 263 -3.93 -14.16 -9.40
N HIS A 264 -4.41 -14.04 -10.65
CA HIS A 264 -5.47 -13.11 -11.01
C HIS A 264 -6.83 -13.53 -10.44
N LEU A 265 -7.09 -14.83 -10.37
CA LEU A 265 -8.30 -15.36 -9.73
C LEU A 265 -8.30 -15.04 -8.24
N ARG A 266 -7.18 -15.29 -7.54
CA ARG A 266 -7.02 -14.91 -6.14
C ARG A 266 -7.26 -13.43 -5.91
N TRP A 267 -6.71 -12.58 -6.77
CA TRP A 267 -6.95 -11.14 -6.71
C TRP A 267 -8.44 -10.81 -6.81
N ALA A 268 -9.16 -11.37 -7.80
CA ALA A 268 -10.59 -11.14 -7.96
C ALA A 268 -11.41 -11.57 -6.73
N LEU A 269 -11.07 -12.71 -6.12
CA LEU A 269 -11.73 -13.22 -4.91
C LEU A 269 -11.49 -12.30 -3.71
N GLN A 270 -10.24 -11.86 -3.50
CA GLN A 270 -9.86 -10.94 -2.42
C GLN A 270 -10.54 -9.58 -2.57
N ASP A 271 -10.52 -8.99 -3.76
CA ASP A 271 -11.17 -7.70 -4.02
C ASP A 271 -12.68 -7.79 -3.82
N GLY A 272 -13.31 -8.86 -4.27
CA GLY A 272 -14.75 -9.06 -4.09
C GLY A 272 -15.17 -9.17 -2.63
N LEU A 273 -14.39 -9.88 -1.83
CA LEU A 273 -14.65 -9.97 -0.40
C LEU A 273 -14.39 -8.65 0.31
N HIS A 274 -13.25 -7.99 0.03
CA HIS A 274 -12.92 -6.70 0.63
C HIS A 274 -14.00 -5.65 0.32
N ARG A 275 -14.49 -5.62 -0.92
CA ARG A 275 -15.60 -4.75 -1.35
C ARG A 275 -16.89 -5.02 -0.57
N ALA A 276 -17.21 -6.29 -0.32
CA ALA A 276 -18.37 -6.66 0.48
C ALA A 276 -18.20 -6.21 1.95
N THR A 277 -17.02 -6.40 2.54
CA THR A 277 -16.75 -6.01 3.95
C THR A 277 -16.83 -4.50 4.15
N ILE A 278 -16.30 -3.70 3.23
CA ILE A 278 -16.39 -2.23 3.29
C ILE A 278 -17.85 -1.76 3.22
N LYS A 279 -18.63 -2.30 2.28
CA LYS A 279 -20.05 -1.92 2.10
C LYS A 279 -20.93 -2.26 3.30
N HIS A 280 -20.57 -3.25 4.07
CA HIS A 280 -21.32 -3.69 5.26
C HIS A 280 -20.86 -3.06 6.57
N HIS A 281 -19.82 -2.25 6.59
CA HIS A 281 -19.16 -1.77 7.82
C HIS A 281 -18.84 -2.92 8.81
N VAL A 282 -18.41 -4.06 8.27
CA VAL A 282 -18.07 -5.24 9.07
C VAL A 282 -16.90 -4.91 9.98
N SER A 283 -17.03 -5.25 11.25
CA SER A 283 -16.00 -4.98 12.25
C SER A 283 -14.68 -5.68 11.89
N SER A 284 -13.55 -5.10 12.30
CA SER A 284 -12.23 -5.72 12.14
C SER A 284 -12.17 -7.14 12.69
N ALA A 285 -12.92 -7.45 13.76
CA ALA A 285 -13.01 -8.79 14.34
C ALA A 285 -13.61 -9.83 13.38
N ALA A 286 -14.59 -9.46 12.56
CA ALA A 286 -15.14 -10.37 11.55
C ALA A 286 -14.18 -10.57 10.37
N LEU A 287 -13.40 -9.54 10.02
CA LEU A 287 -12.32 -9.65 9.05
C LEU A 287 -11.16 -10.49 9.61
N ASP A 288 -10.84 -10.36 10.89
CA ASP A 288 -9.84 -11.18 11.57
C ASP A 288 -10.24 -12.66 11.62
N ALA A 289 -11.50 -12.95 11.91
CA ALA A 289 -12.03 -14.30 11.82
C ALA A 289 -11.92 -14.87 10.39
N PHE A 290 -12.16 -14.03 9.37
CA PHE A 290 -11.94 -14.38 7.96
C PHE A 290 -10.48 -14.69 7.65
N LEU A 291 -9.58 -13.81 8.09
CA LEU A 291 -8.15 -13.98 7.87
C LEU A 291 -7.55 -15.09 8.77
N SER A 292 -8.22 -15.48 9.90
CA SER A 292 -7.73 -16.48 10.83
C SER A 292 -8.07 -17.92 10.47
N ASP A 293 -9.16 -18.16 9.79
CA ASP A 293 -9.57 -19.50 9.35
C ASP A 293 -8.94 -19.81 7.97
N GLY A 294 -7.67 -20.26 7.99
CA GLY A 294 -6.93 -20.63 6.80
C GLY A 294 -7.58 -21.77 5.99
N ASP A 295 -8.55 -21.44 5.18
CA ASP A 295 -9.07 -22.33 4.13
C ASP A 295 -8.20 -22.15 2.87
N ASP A 296 -7.03 -22.81 2.86
CA ASP A 296 -6.14 -22.89 1.70
C ASP A 296 -6.84 -23.44 0.44
N ASP A 297 -7.96 -24.12 0.61
CA ASP A 297 -8.73 -24.72 -0.48
C ASP A 297 -9.56 -23.70 -1.29
N ILE A 298 -9.76 -22.47 -0.78
CA ILE A 298 -10.55 -21.46 -1.49
C ILE A 298 -9.65 -20.48 -2.26
N LEU A 299 -8.44 -20.23 -1.79
CA LEU A 299 -7.46 -19.33 -2.35
C LEU A 299 -6.20 -20.09 -2.77
#